data_593981bdfaead1a06ef937184579dae3
#
_entry.id   593981bdfaead1a06ef937184579dae3
#
_cell.length_a   1.000
_cell.length_b   1.000
_cell.length_c   1.000
_cell.angle_alpha   90.00
_cell.angle_beta   90.00
_cell.angle_gamma   90.00
#
_symmetry.space_group_name_H-M   'P 1'
#
loop_
_entity.id
_entity.type
_entity.pdbx_description
1 polymer ?
#
loop_
_entity_poly.entity_id
_entity_poly.type
_entity_poly.pdbx_seq_one_letter_code
_entity_poly.pdbx_strand_id
1 'polypeptide(L)'
;MYLVVVDTTPDNKIAKMQSYENRSEADAHVARVLPNYPDAFIVDNPPSYVMDYTTVDVAAKTITYDSVGYDAQKVKDDAQNEINRLEGTVTARRMREALASDEGKAWVANVEDKIKSERAKL
;
A
#
# COMPACT_ATOMS: atom_id res chain seq x y z
N MET A 1 11.92 0.06 19.43
CA MET A 1 10.45 -0.04 19.29
C MET A 1 10.04 -1.51 19.38
N TYR A 2 8.92 -1.78 19.99
CA TYR A 2 8.38 -3.13 20.16
C TYR A 2 7.01 -3.21 19.53
N LEU A 3 6.80 -4.16 18.64
CA LEU A 3 5.52 -4.40 17.98
C LEU A 3 4.81 -5.58 18.65
N VAL A 4 3.65 -5.33 19.19
CA VAL A 4 2.78 -6.40 19.70
C VAL A 4 1.87 -6.86 18.57
N VAL A 5 2.01 -8.11 18.18
CA VAL A 5 1.10 -8.78 17.23
C VAL A 5 0.08 -9.57 18.03
N VAL A 6 -1.17 -9.17 17.95
CA VAL A 6 -2.24 -9.73 18.81
C VAL A 6 -3.02 -10.80 18.07
N ASP A 7 -3.41 -10.52 16.84
CA ASP A 7 -4.28 -11.40 16.07
C ASP A 7 -3.80 -11.47 14.62
N THR A 8 -3.96 -12.63 14.01
CA THR A 8 -3.60 -12.85 12.60
C THR A 8 -4.82 -13.32 11.81
N THR A 9 -4.83 -13.00 10.52
CA THR A 9 -5.82 -13.54 9.59
C THR A 9 -5.53 -15.02 9.29
N PRO A 10 -6.48 -15.79 8.70
CA PRO A 10 -6.22 -17.15 8.25
C PRO A 10 -5.02 -17.30 7.31
N ASP A 11 -4.64 -16.22 6.60
CA ASP A 11 -3.49 -16.18 5.68
C ASP A 11 -2.17 -15.82 6.39
N ASN A 12 -2.13 -15.80 7.71
CA ASN A 12 -1.00 -15.35 8.53
C ASN A 12 -0.60 -13.90 8.27
N LYS A 13 -1.56 -13.06 7.93
CA LYS A 13 -1.37 -11.61 7.87
C LYS A 13 -1.74 -10.97 9.20
N ILE A 14 -1.15 -9.82 9.48
CA ILE A 14 -1.45 -9.08 10.72
C ILE A 14 -2.86 -8.50 10.64
N ALA A 15 -3.73 -8.87 11.57
CA ALA A 15 -5.07 -8.29 11.71
C ALA A 15 -5.14 -7.22 12.80
N LYS A 16 -4.42 -7.42 13.92
CA LYS A 16 -4.34 -6.47 15.02
C LYS A 16 -2.92 -6.37 15.54
N MET A 17 -2.45 -5.15 15.72
CA MET A 17 -1.13 -4.86 16.26
C MET A 17 -1.08 -3.51 16.94
N GLN A 18 -0.07 -3.32 17.79
CA GLN A 18 0.24 -2.04 18.41
C GLN A 18 1.73 -1.91 18.65
N SER A 19 2.28 -0.71 18.43
CA SER A 19 3.68 -0.39 18.68
C SER A 19 3.87 0.24 20.05
N TYR A 20 4.95 -0.11 20.72
CA TYR A 20 5.38 0.49 21.98
C TYR A 20 6.87 0.83 21.93
N GLU A 21 7.25 1.90 22.56
CA GLU A 21 8.67 2.22 22.73
C GLU A 21 9.28 1.54 23.96
N ASN A 22 8.46 1.19 24.94
CA ASN A 22 8.85 0.58 26.19
C ASN A 22 8.50 -0.91 26.22
N ARG A 23 9.48 -1.77 26.50
CA ARG A 23 9.28 -3.22 26.58
C ARG A 23 8.26 -3.63 27.64
N SER A 24 8.27 -2.99 28.80
CA SER A 24 7.34 -3.36 29.88
C SER A 24 5.88 -3.04 29.52
N GLU A 25 5.63 -2.01 28.76
CA GLU A 25 4.28 -1.72 28.23
C GLU A 25 3.84 -2.75 27.19
N ALA A 26 4.75 -3.18 26.33
CA ALA A 26 4.50 -4.26 25.37
C ALA A 26 4.19 -5.59 26.07
N ASP A 27 4.99 -5.96 27.08
CA ASP A 27 4.77 -7.16 27.89
C ASP A 27 3.42 -7.12 28.60
N ALA A 28 3.03 -5.97 29.16
CA ALA A 28 1.73 -5.78 29.81
C ALA A 28 0.57 -5.96 28.84
N HIS A 29 0.73 -5.46 27.60
CA HIS A 29 -0.29 -5.65 26.55
C HIS A 29 -0.46 -7.13 26.20
N VAL A 30 0.64 -7.83 25.96
CA VAL A 30 0.59 -9.27 25.64
C VAL A 30 -0.08 -10.05 26.78
N ALA A 31 0.32 -9.81 28.03
CA ALA A 31 -0.27 -10.47 29.19
C ALA A 31 -1.79 -10.25 29.28
N ARG A 32 -2.27 -9.05 28.94
CA ARG A 32 -3.68 -8.70 28.97
C ARG A 32 -4.48 -9.42 27.89
N VAL A 33 -3.93 -9.63 26.70
CA VAL A 33 -4.67 -10.18 25.55
C VAL A 33 -4.52 -11.69 25.41
N LEU A 34 -3.49 -12.31 26.00
CA LEU A 34 -3.23 -13.76 25.90
C LEU A 34 -4.43 -14.66 26.18
N PRO A 35 -5.31 -14.38 27.17
CA PRO A 35 -6.49 -15.22 27.41
C PRO A 35 -7.42 -15.35 26.20
N ASN A 36 -7.51 -14.31 25.37
CA ASN A 36 -8.35 -14.28 24.18
C ASN A 36 -7.57 -14.53 22.88
N TYR A 37 -6.26 -14.25 22.88
CA TYR A 37 -5.37 -14.35 21.74
C TYR A 37 -4.09 -15.08 22.14
N PRO A 38 -4.13 -16.43 22.25
CA PRO A 38 -3.00 -17.21 22.81
C PRO A 38 -1.75 -17.16 21.95
N ASP A 39 -1.85 -16.77 20.68
CA ASP A 39 -0.72 -16.66 19.74
C ASP A 39 -0.10 -15.25 19.72
N ALA A 40 -0.54 -14.34 20.60
CA ALA A 40 0.02 -13.00 20.69
C ALA A 40 1.51 -13.02 21.05
N PHE A 41 2.31 -12.17 20.41
CA PHE A 41 3.75 -12.10 20.64
C PHE A 41 4.31 -10.69 20.36
N ILE A 42 5.58 -10.48 20.74
CA ILE A 42 6.28 -9.23 20.54
C ILE A 42 7.38 -9.42 19.50
N VAL A 43 7.47 -8.47 18.55
CA VAL A 43 8.59 -8.34 17.63
C VAL A 43 9.45 -7.16 18.08
N ASP A 44 10.72 -7.43 18.39
CA ASP A 44 11.69 -6.40 18.76
C ASP A 44 12.28 -5.75 17.52
N ASN A 45 12.32 -4.42 17.48
CA ASN A 45 12.83 -3.63 16.35
C ASN A 45 12.27 -4.08 15.00
N PRO A 46 10.94 -4.08 14.79
CA PRO A 46 10.36 -4.51 13.53
C PRO A 46 10.85 -3.62 12.39
N PRO A 47 11.04 -4.18 11.18
CA PRO A 47 11.31 -3.37 10.00
C PRO A 47 10.11 -2.48 9.66
N SER A 48 10.34 -1.42 8.88
CA SER A 48 9.23 -0.71 8.26
C SER A 48 8.40 -1.68 7.43
N TYR A 49 7.07 -1.60 7.52
CA TYR A 49 6.19 -2.56 6.87
C TYR A 49 4.85 -1.92 6.49
N VAL A 50 4.18 -2.57 5.55
CA VAL A 50 2.78 -2.30 5.20
C VAL A 50 1.98 -3.57 5.49
N MET A 51 0.87 -3.45 6.24
CA MET A 51 0.14 -4.61 6.77
C MET A 51 -0.30 -5.60 5.68
N ASP A 52 -0.80 -5.10 4.54
CA ASP A 52 -1.28 -5.95 3.45
C ASP A 52 -0.17 -6.78 2.78
N TYR A 53 1.08 -6.37 2.94
CA TYR A 53 2.27 -7.03 2.39
C TYR A 53 3.16 -7.66 3.46
N THR A 54 2.60 -7.86 4.65
CA THR A 54 3.32 -8.45 5.77
C THR A 54 2.69 -9.79 6.15
N THR A 55 3.52 -10.82 6.26
CA THR A 55 3.12 -12.14 6.74
C THR A 55 3.74 -12.40 8.11
N VAL A 56 3.08 -13.26 8.89
CA VAL A 56 3.46 -13.59 10.25
C VAL A 56 3.80 -15.07 10.34
N ASP A 57 4.93 -15.38 10.98
CA ASP A 57 5.25 -16.74 11.42
C ASP A 57 5.01 -16.80 12.95
N VAL A 58 3.89 -17.36 13.34
CA VAL A 58 3.50 -17.46 14.76
C VAL A 58 4.47 -18.36 15.53
N ALA A 59 4.89 -19.46 14.94
CA ALA A 59 5.82 -20.40 15.57
C ALA A 59 7.19 -19.79 15.84
N ALA A 60 7.72 -19.04 14.87
CA ALA A 60 9.00 -18.33 14.99
C ALA A 60 8.88 -16.97 15.68
N LYS A 61 7.66 -16.45 15.86
CA LYS A 61 7.36 -15.12 16.41
C LYS A 61 8.05 -14.00 15.63
N THR A 62 7.94 -14.07 14.31
CA THR A 62 8.54 -13.12 13.38
C THR A 62 7.51 -12.60 12.39
N ILE A 63 7.84 -11.45 11.78
CA ILE A 63 7.09 -10.89 10.67
C ILE A 63 8.00 -10.75 9.46
N THR A 64 7.43 -10.92 8.27
CA THR A 64 8.14 -10.75 7.00
C THR A 64 7.38 -9.76 6.13
N TYR A 65 8.08 -8.74 5.65
CA TYR A 65 7.54 -7.70 4.78
C TYR A 65 7.96 -7.95 3.33
N ASP A 66 6.98 -8.06 2.44
CA ASP A 66 7.20 -8.17 0.99
C ASP A 66 7.33 -6.78 0.37
N SER A 67 8.53 -6.21 0.43
CA SER A 67 8.81 -4.89 -0.15
C SER A 67 8.74 -4.89 -1.67
N VAL A 68 9.10 -5.99 -2.32
CA VAL A 68 9.06 -6.13 -3.78
C VAL A 68 7.63 -6.11 -4.28
N GLY A 69 6.74 -6.86 -3.64
CA GLY A 69 5.31 -6.86 -3.96
C GLY A 69 4.66 -5.49 -3.73
N TYR A 70 5.00 -4.83 -2.63
CA TYR A 70 4.52 -3.48 -2.33
C TYR A 70 4.97 -2.48 -3.39
N ASP A 71 6.26 -2.45 -3.73
CA ASP A 71 6.81 -1.52 -4.71
C ASP A 71 6.20 -1.74 -6.10
N ALA A 72 6.01 -3.00 -6.51
CA ALA A 72 5.36 -3.34 -7.77
C ALA A 72 3.91 -2.84 -7.83
N GLN A 73 3.14 -3.03 -6.75
CA GLN A 73 1.76 -2.53 -6.68
C GLN A 73 1.71 -1.00 -6.66
N LYS A 74 2.65 -0.36 -5.96
CA LYS A 74 2.74 1.09 -5.91
C LYS A 74 2.98 1.70 -7.30
N VAL A 75 3.85 1.09 -8.12
CA VAL A 75 4.06 1.53 -9.51
C VAL A 75 2.76 1.49 -10.31
N LYS A 76 1.96 0.44 -10.16
CA LYS A 76 0.66 0.31 -10.83
C LYS A 76 -0.35 1.34 -10.33
N ASP A 77 -0.43 1.54 -9.02
CA ASP A 77 -1.35 2.52 -8.41
C ASP A 77 -1.00 3.94 -8.83
N ASP A 78 0.29 4.29 -8.82
CA ASP A 78 0.77 5.61 -9.26
C ASP A 78 0.48 5.82 -10.76
N ALA A 79 0.65 4.79 -11.60
CA ALA A 79 0.32 4.84 -13.02
C ALA A 79 -1.19 5.05 -13.24
N GLN A 80 -2.04 4.33 -12.51
CA GLN A 80 -3.49 4.48 -12.59
C GLN A 80 -3.94 5.88 -12.15
N ASN A 81 -3.36 6.41 -11.07
CA ASN A 81 -3.64 7.76 -10.60
C ASN A 81 -3.23 8.81 -11.63
N GLU A 82 -2.09 8.65 -12.28
CA GLU A 82 -1.64 9.56 -13.35
C GLU A 82 -2.54 9.49 -14.59
N ILE A 83 -2.99 8.29 -14.98
CA ILE A 83 -3.97 8.12 -16.06
C ILE A 83 -5.24 8.89 -15.72
N ASN A 84 -5.77 8.72 -14.51
CA ASN A 84 -6.99 9.40 -14.07
C ASN A 84 -6.83 10.92 -14.09
N ARG A 85 -5.66 11.41 -13.65
CA ARG A 85 -5.33 12.83 -13.70
C ARG A 85 -5.30 13.36 -15.15
N LEU A 86 -4.65 12.65 -16.04
CA LEU A 86 -4.52 13.02 -17.46
C LEU A 86 -5.87 13.00 -18.16
N GLU A 87 -6.67 11.98 -17.93
CA GLU A 87 -8.04 11.88 -18.50
C GLU A 87 -8.92 13.04 -18.01
N GLY A 88 -8.76 13.44 -16.74
CA GLY A 88 -9.46 14.60 -16.17
C GLY A 88 -9.11 15.93 -16.82
N THR A 89 -7.95 16.04 -17.51
CA THR A 89 -7.57 17.26 -18.24
C THR A 89 -8.28 17.39 -19.59
N VAL A 90 -8.79 16.29 -20.16
CA VAL A 90 -9.48 16.26 -21.44
C VAL A 90 -10.96 16.59 -21.19
N THR A 91 -11.25 17.89 -21.11
CA THR A 91 -12.61 18.38 -20.90
C THR A 91 -13.39 18.47 -22.21
N ALA A 92 -14.70 18.69 -22.13
CA ALA A 92 -15.54 18.93 -23.33
C ALA A 92 -15.03 20.13 -24.12
N ARG A 93 -14.53 21.18 -23.45
CA ARG A 93 -13.93 22.35 -24.11
C ARG A 93 -12.69 21.95 -24.89
N ARG A 94 -11.78 21.14 -24.30
CA ARG A 94 -10.56 20.68 -24.97
C ARG A 94 -10.89 19.81 -26.17
N MET A 95 -11.90 18.98 -26.09
CA MET A 95 -12.37 18.17 -27.23
C MET A 95 -12.92 19.04 -28.36
N ARG A 96 -13.67 20.11 -28.05
CA ARG A 96 -14.13 21.07 -29.07
C ARG A 96 -12.95 21.79 -29.72
N GLU A 97 -11.94 22.19 -28.98
CA GLU A 97 -10.71 22.80 -29.49
C GLU A 97 -9.97 21.85 -30.44
N ALA A 98 -9.94 20.56 -30.14
CA ALA A 98 -9.33 19.54 -30.99
C ALA A 98 -10.04 19.41 -32.36
N LEU A 99 -11.36 19.64 -32.42
CA LEU A 99 -12.13 19.64 -33.66
C LEU A 99 -11.98 20.95 -34.44
N ALA A 100 -11.65 22.06 -33.77
CA ALA A 100 -11.61 23.38 -34.34
C ALA A 100 -10.21 23.88 -34.76
N SER A 101 -9.15 23.32 -34.20
CA SER A 101 -7.78 23.79 -34.47
C SER A 101 -6.75 22.67 -34.44
N ASP A 102 -5.65 22.85 -35.18
CA ASP A 102 -4.51 21.93 -35.18
C ASP A 102 -3.78 21.92 -33.81
N GLU A 103 -3.72 23.05 -33.13
CA GLU A 103 -3.13 23.17 -31.80
C GLU A 103 -3.91 22.36 -30.76
N GLY A 104 -5.22 22.45 -30.76
CA GLY A 104 -6.08 21.67 -29.89
C GLY A 104 -5.96 20.17 -30.15
N LYS A 105 -5.90 19.78 -31.42
CA LYS A 105 -5.70 18.39 -31.85
C LYS A 105 -4.34 17.85 -31.37
N ALA A 106 -3.28 18.63 -31.50
CA ALA A 106 -1.94 18.26 -31.05
C ALA A 106 -1.88 18.13 -29.53
N TRP A 107 -2.57 18.99 -28.80
CA TRP A 107 -2.65 18.93 -27.33
C TRP A 107 -3.31 17.62 -26.86
N VAL A 108 -4.46 17.25 -27.45
CA VAL A 108 -5.15 15.99 -27.11
C VAL A 108 -4.30 14.79 -27.45
N ALA A 109 -3.63 14.77 -28.63
CA ALA A 109 -2.74 13.69 -29.02
C ALA A 109 -1.58 13.52 -28.04
N ASN A 110 -1.01 14.61 -27.51
CA ASN A 110 0.05 14.58 -26.52
C ASN A 110 -0.44 13.95 -25.19
N VAL A 111 -1.64 14.31 -24.74
CA VAL A 111 -2.25 13.70 -23.55
C VAL A 111 -2.47 12.21 -23.74
N GLU A 112 -2.98 11.78 -24.91
CA GLU A 112 -3.19 10.37 -25.22
C GLU A 112 -1.87 9.58 -25.24
N ASP A 113 -0.79 10.15 -25.76
CA ASP A 113 0.53 9.52 -25.72
C ASP A 113 1.04 9.33 -24.30
N LYS A 114 0.83 10.30 -23.41
CA LYS A 114 1.19 10.18 -21.99
C LYS A 114 0.36 9.10 -21.30
N ILE A 115 -0.93 9.03 -21.56
CA ILE A 115 -1.81 7.98 -21.03
C ILE A 115 -1.34 6.59 -21.50
N LYS A 116 -1.00 6.46 -22.77
CA LYS A 116 -0.45 5.21 -23.32
C LYS A 116 0.82 4.77 -22.61
N SER A 117 1.74 5.70 -22.33
CA SER A 117 2.97 5.42 -21.59
C SER A 117 2.68 4.94 -20.16
N GLU A 118 1.71 5.54 -19.48
CA GLU A 118 1.31 5.12 -18.13
C GLU A 118 0.60 3.75 -18.13
N ARG A 119 -0.22 3.46 -19.14
CA ARG A 119 -0.86 2.15 -19.28
C ARG A 119 0.16 1.00 -19.44
N ALA A 120 1.28 1.26 -20.04
CA ALA A 120 2.35 0.27 -20.18
C ALA A 120 2.94 -0.18 -18.84
N LYS A 121 2.73 0.57 -17.76
CA LYS A 121 3.18 0.25 -16.39
C LYS A 121 2.18 -0.61 -15.60
N LEU A 122 0.99 -0.82 -16.12
CA LEU A 122 -0.05 -1.61 -15.47
C LEU A 122 0.12 -3.16 -15.69
#